data_88b6788da6abe0b39e478a09fe40cb11
#
_entry.id   88b6788da6abe0b39e478a09fe40cb11
#
_cell.length_a   1.000
_cell.length_b   1.000
_cell.length_c   1.000
_cell.angle_alpha   90.00
_cell.angle_beta   90.00
_cell.angle_gamma   90.00
#
_symmetry.space_group_name_H-M   'P 1'
#
loop_
_entity.id
_entity.type
_entity.pdbx_description
1 polymer ?
#
loop_
_entity_poly.entity_id
_entity_poly.type
_entity_poly.pdbx_seq_one_letter_code
_entity_poly.pdbx_strand_id
1 'polypeptide(L)'
;RDITGLPEGTKVSSMSRLINNKTQLLIDLEPVAYPQVKRETDQVNLELWVWDENISPRRSFKRSGFDASQYDKYVYDIAAGKCFTLPTKGLSSLAFPQGEEVKGCIAFDATPWYKESDWTMSPNDDIYYIGMDGEKKKLASHGKYGLSWSPDGTKALLYDPALKAWRLIDMATGSDRDLTTGKMPYPVYEEDHDYSFDAAPYGVAHWNPDNYTVVIYDRYDLWSLDLKGGKAL
;
A
#
# COMPACT_ATOMS: atom_id res chain seq x y z
N ARG A 1 -4.17 -31.06 4.10
CA ARG A 1 -4.57 -30.97 2.67
C ARG A 1 -3.54 -30.10 1.98
N ASP A 2 -2.95 -30.62 0.94
CA ASP A 2 -1.97 -29.87 0.14
C ASP A 2 -2.70 -28.74 -0.63
N ILE A 3 -2.17 -27.54 -0.55
CA ILE A 3 -2.68 -26.41 -1.31
C ILE A 3 -2.17 -26.58 -2.76
N THR A 4 -3.07 -26.68 -3.72
CA THR A 4 -2.73 -26.80 -5.13
C THR A 4 -2.64 -25.42 -5.79
N GLY A 5 -1.78 -25.27 -6.79
CA GLY A 5 -1.63 -24.03 -7.57
C GLY A 5 -0.57 -23.06 -7.05
N LEU A 6 0.25 -23.49 -6.08
CA LEU A 6 1.41 -22.72 -5.65
C LEU A 6 2.57 -22.86 -6.66
N PRO A 7 3.43 -21.83 -6.82
CA PRO A 7 4.64 -21.93 -7.63
C PRO A 7 5.57 -23.04 -7.13
N GLU A 8 6.23 -23.72 -8.07
CA GLU A 8 7.22 -24.72 -7.74
C GLU A 8 8.36 -24.12 -6.88
N GLY A 9 8.84 -24.90 -5.92
CA GLY A 9 9.90 -24.45 -5.00
C GLY A 9 9.46 -23.48 -3.92
N THR A 10 8.17 -23.23 -3.77
CA THR A 10 7.62 -22.39 -2.69
C THR A 10 6.78 -23.20 -1.70
N LYS A 11 6.65 -22.66 -0.51
CA LYS A 11 5.75 -23.14 0.53
C LYS A 11 5.02 -21.98 1.18
N VAL A 12 3.92 -22.25 1.85
CA VAL A 12 3.20 -21.24 2.64
C VAL A 12 4.06 -20.80 3.81
N SER A 13 4.39 -19.52 3.87
CA SER A 13 5.13 -18.90 4.98
C SER A 13 4.18 -18.52 6.10
N SER A 14 3.11 -17.82 5.76
CA SER A 14 2.07 -17.45 6.70
C SER A 14 0.70 -17.45 6.04
N MET A 15 -0.32 -17.64 6.89
CA MET A 15 -1.71 -17.43 6.52
C MET A 15 -2.14 -16.11 7.17
N SER A 16 -2.13 -15.04 6.36
CA SER A 16 -2.25 -13.69 6.91
C SER A 16 -3.63 -13.42 7.47
N ARG A 17 -4.68 -13.82 6.75
CA ARG A 17 -6.04 -13.45 7.14
C ARG A 17 -7.12 -14.22 6.37
N LEU A 18 -8.21 -14.55 7.06
CA LEU A 18 -9.48 -14.96 6.43
C LEU A 18 -10.24 -13.71 5.97
N ILE A 19 -10.74 -13.72 4.74
CA ILE A 19 -11.50 -12.64 4.11
C ILE A 19 -12.79 -13.19 3.50
N ASN A 20 -13.66 -12.29 3.04
CA ASN A 20 -14.91 -12.60 2.33
C ASN A 20 -15.75 -13.64 3.08
N ASN A 21 -16.20 -13.25 4.30
CA ASN A 21 -16.98 -14.09 5.19
C ASN A 21 -16.31 -15.45 5.48
N LYS A 22 -14.98 -15.46 5.62
CA LYS A 22 -14.16 -16.64 5.89
C LYS A 22 -14.18 -17.70 4.78
N THR A 23 -14.54 -17.31 3.56
CA THR A 23 -14.53 -18.23 2.41
C THR A 23 -13.19 -18.22 1.68
N GLN A 24 -12.35 -17.22 1.93
CA GLN A 24 -11.05 -17.05 1.30
C GLN A 24 -9.96 -16.75 2.30
N LEU A 25 -8.73 -17.17 1.98
CA LEU A 25 -7.56 -17.02 2.83
C LEU A 25 -6.44 -16.31 2.05
N LEU A 26 -5.91 -15.22 2.60
CA LEU A 26 -4.69 -14.59 2.09
C LEU A 26 -3.48 -15.39 2.55
N ILE A 27 -2.59 -15.70 1.62
CA ILE A 27 -1.42 -16.54 1.83
C ILE A 27 -0.16 -15.79 1.38
N ASP A 28 0.85 -15.80 2.24
CA ASP A 28 2.22 -15.39 1.93
C ASP A 28 3.07 -16.63 1.63
N LEU A 29 3.93 -16.50 0.64
CA LEU A 29 4.84 -17.57 0.23
C LEU A 29 6.27 -17.28 0.66
N GLU A 30 7.02 -18.36 0.84
CA GLU A 30 8.47 -18.32 0.99
C GLU A 30 9.12 -19.48 0.20
N PRO A 31 10.40 -19.40 -0.16
CA PRO A 31 11.07 -20.51 -0.82
C PRO A 31 11.19 -21.72 0.11
N VAL A 32 11.11 -22.92 -0.44
CA VAL A 32 11.34 -24.17 0.32
C VAL A 32 12.77 -24.23 0.85
N ALA A 33 13.73 -23.71 0.06
CA ALA A 33 15.12 -23.62 0.46
C ALA A 33 15.65 -22.20 0.21
N TYR A 34 16.21 -21.57 1.24
CA TYR A 34 16.89 -20.29 1.08
C TYR A 34 18.24 -20.48 0.40
N PRO A 35 18.62 -19.59 -0.52
CA PRO A 35 19.98 -19.60 -1.07
C PRO A 35 20.99 -19.49 0.07
N GLN A 36 21.85 -20.49 0.20
CA GLN A 36 22.96 -20.44 1.16
C GLN A 36 24.03 -19.53 0.59
N VAL A 37 24.12 -18.31 1.10
CA VAL A 37 25.27 -17.43 0.81
C VAL A 37 26.43 -17.92 1.65
N LYS A 38 27.36 -18.68 1.05
CA LYS A 38 28.64 -18.99 1.68
C LYS A 38 29.43 -17.69 1.77
N ARG A 39 29.61 -17.17 2.98
CA ARG A 39 30.62 -16.14 3.24
C ARG A 39 31.99 -16.80 3.23
N GLU A 40 32.79 -16.49 2.24
CA GLU A 40 34.22 -16.80 2.29
C GLU A 40 34.85 -15.88 3.31
N THR A 41 35.72 -16.47 4.19
CA THR A 41 36.33 -15.76 5.30
C THR A 41 37.34 -14.69 4.87
N ASP A 42 37.80 -14.71 3.61
CA ASP A 42 38.78 -13.80 3.03
C ASP A 42 38.21 -12.77 2.06
N GLN A 43 36.90 -12.50 2.12
CA GLN A 43 36.30 -11.47 1.26
C GLN A 43 36.78 -10.07 1.65
N VAL A 44 37.38 -9.38 0.68
CA VAL A 44 37.70 -7.96 0.78
C VAL A 44 36.36 -7.20 0.90
N ASN A 45 36.27 -6.31 1.87
CA ASN A 45 35.11 -5.48 2.09
C ASN A 45 35.10 -4.36 1.03
N LEU A 46 34.54 -4.63 -0.14
CA LEU A 46 34.43 -3.68 -1.25
C LEU A 46 33.02 -3.12 -1.32
N GLU A 47 32.87 -1.82 -1.14
CA GLU A 47 31.64 -1.09 -1.46
C GLU A 47 31.82 -0.40 -2.83
N LEU A 48 31.00 -0.79 -3.81
CA LEU A 48 30.99 -0.15 -5.11
C LEU A 48 29.84 0.87 -5.15
N TRP A 49 30.16 2.14 -5.31
CA TRP A 49 29.19 3.23 -5.42
C TRP A 49 29.03 3.62 -6.88
N VAL A 50 27.87 3.31 -7.46
CA VAL A 50 27.53 3.63 -8.85
C VAL A 50 26.39 4.64 -8.86
N TRP A 51 26.51 5.64 -9.71
CA TRP A 51 25.60 6.78 -9.76
C TRP A 51 24.17 6.42 -10.19
N ASP A 52 23.98 5.32 -10.90
CA ASP A 52 22.71 4.84 -11.46
C ASP A 52 22.02 3.77 -10.58
N GLU A 53 22.61 3.37 -9.47
CA GLU A 53 21.97 2.47 -8.52
C GLU A 53 20.88 3.18 -7.72
N ASN A 54 19.71 2.52 -7.62
CA ASN A 54 18.57 3.04 -6.85
C ASN A 54 18.71 2.86 -5.34
N ILE A 55 19.66 2.03 -4.90
CA ILE A 55 19.87 1.70 -3.48
C ILE A 55 21.35 1.76 -3.17
N SER A 56 21.72 2.52 -2.14
CA SER A 56 23.11 2.57 -1.71
C SER A 56 23.64 1.17 -1.28
N PRO A 57 24.92 0.85 -1.47
CA PRO A 57 25.51 -0.44 -1.13
C PRO A 57 25.21 -0.89 0.31
N ARG A 58 25.21 0.03 1.27
CA ARG A 58 24.87 -0.26 2.68
C ARG A 58 23.43 -0.70 2.87
N ARG A 59 22.48 -0.12 2.12
CA ARG A 59 21.07 -0.51 2.16
C ARG A 59 20.84 -1.81 1.43
N SER A 60 21.50 -2.02 0.30
CA SER A 60 21.49 -3.27 -0.45
C SER A 60 21.97 -4.43 0.41
N PHE A 61 23.07 -4.26 1.16
CA PHE A 61 23.58 -5.28 2.07
C PHE A 61 22.60 -5.62 3.21
N LYS A 62 21.92 -4.64 3.78
CA LYS A 62 20.88 -4.87 4.81
C LYS A 62 19.65 -5.62 4.27
N ARG A 63 19.41 -5.55 2.96
CA ARG A 63 18.33 -6.27 2.27
C ARG A 63 18.75 -7.65 1.74
N SER A 64 19.99 -8.06 1.90
CA SER A 64 20.49 -9.37 1.49
C SER A 64 19.92 -10.49 2.36
N GLY A 65 18.64 -10.69 2.32
CA GLY A 65 17.89 -11.73 3.01
C GLY A 65 16.68 -12.15 2.20
N PHE A 66 15.80 -12.91 2.83
CA PHE A 66 14.51 -13.22 2.23
C PHE A 66 13.69 -11.93 2.09
N ASP A 67 13.31 -11.63 0.87
CA ASP A 67 12.43 -10.51 0.55
C ASP A 67 11.08 -11.07 0.08
N ALA A 68 10.06 -10.95 0.93
CA ALA A 68 8.71 -11.41 0.63
C ALA A 68 8.09 -10.69 -0.58
N SER A 69 8.58 -9.49 -0.94
CA SER A 69 8.12 -8.76 -2.12
C SER A 69 8.49 -9.43 -3.45
N GLN A 70 9.43 -10.40 -3.43
CA GLN A 70 9.81 -11.18 -4.62
C GLN A 70 8.72 -12.16 -5.06
N TYR A 71 7.71 -12.39 -4.23
CA TYR A 71 6.61 -13.30 -4.51
C TYR A 71 5.29 -12.56 -4.53
N ASP A 72 4.41 -12.98 -5.42
CA ASP A 72 3.03 -12.55 -5.40
C ASP A 72 2.33 -13.06 -4.15
N LYS A 73 1.33 -12.34 -3.66
CA LYS A 73 0.37 -12.86 -2.69
C LYS A 73 -0.66 -13.75 -3.39
N TYR A 74 -1.16 -14.70 -2.64
CA TYR A 74 -2.14 -15.66 -3.11
C TYR A 74 -3.42 -15.58 -2.30
N VAL A 75 -4.53 -15.78 -2.97
CA VAL A 75 -5.83 -15.98 -2.34
C VAL A 75 -6.24 -17.42 -2.57
N TYR A 76 -6.47 -18.14 -1.48
CA TYR A 76 -6.98 -19.51 -1.50
C TYR A 76 -8.49 -19.51 -1.27
N ASP A 77 -9.25 -19.98 -2.25
CA ASP A 77 -10.67 -20.22 -2.11
C ASP A 77 -10.89 -21.56 -1.40
N ILE A 78 -11.48 -21.51 -0.22
CA ILE A 78 -11.64 -22.70 0.65
C ILE A 78 -12.64 -23.69 0.07
N ALA A 79 -13.70 -23.20 -0.56
CA ALA A 79 -14.76 -24.05 -1.12
C ALA A 79 -14.30 -24.70 -2.43
N ALA A 80 -13.69 -23.94 -3.30
CA ALA A 80 -13.16 -24.42 -4.58
C ALA A 80 -11.87 -25.24 -4.43
N GLY A 81 -11.13 -25.08 -3.32
CA GLY A 81 -9.83 -25.71 -3.11
C GLY A 81 -8.76 -25.20 -4.07
N LYS A 82 -8.86 -23.96 -4.53
CA LYS A 82 -7.98 -23.36 -5.54
C LYS A 82 -7.31 -22.10 -5.06
N CYS A 83 -6.06 -21.92 -5.47
CA CYS A 83 -5.32 -20.66 -5.33
C CYS A 83 -5.42 -19.83 -6.61
N PHE A 84 -5.48 -18.52 -6.44
CA PHE A 84 -5.25 -17.54 -7.50
C PHE A 84 -4.28 -16.46 -7.00
N THR A 85 -3.56 -15.88 -7.96
CA THR A 85 -2.46 -14.95 -7.71
C THR A 85 -2.97 -13.51 -7.72
N LEU A 86 -2.51 -12.71 -6.76
CA LEU A 86 -2.62 -11.25 -6.84
C LEU A 86 -1.31 -10.68 -7.40
N PRO A 87 -1.34 -9.73 -8.35
CA PRO A 87 -0.14 -9.18 -8.99
C PRO A 87 0.60 -8.20 -8.06
N THR A 88 1.19 -8.72 -6.99
CA THR A 88 1.80 -7.96 -5.90
C THR A 88 3.32 -8.05 -5.86
N LYS A 89 3.93 -8.86 -6.72
CA LYS A 89 5.38 -9.00 -6.80
C LYS A 89 6.07 -7.66 -7.04
N GLY A 90 7.12 -7.40 -6.28
CA GLY A 90 7.92 -6.18 -6.36
C GLY A 90 7.32 -4.99 -5.59
N LEU A 91 6.11 -5.10 -5.07
CA LEU A 91 5.50 -4.02 -4.29
C LEU A 91 6.05 -3.97 -2.88
N SER A 92 6.30 -2.76 -2.38
CA SER A 92 6.95 -2.53 -1.08
C SER A 92 6.03 -2.86 0.09
N SER A 93 4.75 -2.56 -0.03
CA SER A 93 3.75 -2.87 0.99
C SER A 93 2.34 -2.95 0.42
N LEU A 94 1.45 -3.58 1.18
CA LEU A 94 0.03 -3.75 0.84
C LEU A 94 -0.82 -3.36 2.04
N ALA A 95 -1.86 -2.59 1.79
CA ALA A 95 -2.87 -2.22 2.78
C ALA A 95 -4.22 -2.82 2.39
N PHE A 96 -4.74 -3.69 3.26
CA PHE A 96 -6.05 -4.30 3.10
C PHE A 96 -7.06 -3.64 4.04
N PRO A 97 -8.30 -3.44 3.61
CA PRO A 97 -9.36 -2.94 4.48
C PRO A 97 -9.63 -3.92 5.64
N GLN A 98 -10.11 -3.40 6.77
CA GLN A 98 -10.40 -4.23 7.96
C GLN A 98 -11.76 -4.94 7.89
N GLY A 99 -12.63 -4.55 6.95
CA GLY A 99 -13.97 -5.13 6.78
C GLY A 99 -13.98 -6.63 6.49
N GLU A 100 -15.15 -7.25 6.63
CA GLU A 100 -15.34 -8.68 6.35
C GLU A 100 -15.29 -9.00 4.85
N GLU A 101 -15.73 -8.06 4.02
CA GLU A 101 -15.64 -8.15 2.56
C GLU A 101 -14.44 -7.36 2.04
N VAL A 102 -13.53 -8.05 1.36
CA VAL A 102 -12.35 -7.47 0.73
C VAL A 102 -12.49 -7.60 -0.78
N LYS A 103 -12.73 -6.49 -1.47
CA LYS A 103 -12.86 -6.44 -2.93
C LYS A 103 -11.55 -6.04 -3.62
N GLY A 104 -10.64 -5.43 -2.88
CA GLY A 104 -9.33 -5.00 -3.36
C GLY A 104 -8.44 -4.53 -2.21
N CYS A 105 -7.23 -4.16 -2.55
CA CYS A 105 -6.27 -3.54 -1.64
C CYS A 105 -5.58 -2.35 -2.29
N ILE A 106 -4.97 -1.50 -1.46
CA ILE A 106 -4.06 -0.45 -1.91
C ILE A 106 -2.62 -0.96 -1.75
N ALA A 107 -1.83 -0.80 -2.77
CA ALA A 107 -0.45 -1.25 -2.80
C ALA A 107 0.50 -0.08 -3.04
N PHE A 108 1.67 -0.15 -2.42
CA PHE A 108 2.70 0.86 -2.45
C PHE A 108 3.96 0.28 -3.09
N ASP A 109 4.56 1.01 -4.02
CA ASP A 109 5.82 0.65 -4.65
C ASP A 109 6.84 1.78 -4.48
N ALA A 110 7.73 1.61 -3.52
CA ALA A 110 8.83 2.54 -3.27
C ALA A 110 10.05 2.28 -4.19
N THR A 111 10.04 1.18 -4.96
CA THR A 111 11.22 0.76 -5.72
C THR A 111 11.74 1.82 -6.69
N PRO A 112 10.89 2.53 -7.45
CA PRO A 112 11.36 3.57 -8.38
C PRO A 112 12.01 4.76 -7.68
N TRP A 113 11.70 4.95 -6.38
CA TRP A 113 12.03 6.15 -5.61
C TRP A 113 13.03 5.91 -4.48
N TYR A 114 13.61 4.72 -4.37
CA TYR A 114 14.55 4.39 -3.29
C TYR A 114 15.75 5.35 -3.20
N LYS A 115 16.22 5.87 -4.33
CA LYS A 115 17.34 6.81 -4.37
C LYS A 115 17.04 8.10 -3.59
N GLU A 116 15.80 8.55 -3.61
CA GLU A 116 15.37 9.76 -2.90
C GLU A 116 15.43 9.63 -1.39
N SER A 117 15.36 8.42 -0.87
CA SER A 117 15.42 8.18 0.56
C SER A 117 16.76 8.57 1.21
N ASP A 118 17.78 8.91 0.41
CA ASP A 118 19.04 9.42 0.93
C ASP A 118 18.91 10.88 1.41
N TRP A 119 17.89 11.61 0.95
CA TRP A 119 17.61 12.99 1.38
C TRP A 119 16.17 13.23 1.87
N THR A 120 15.24 12.29 1.67
CA THR A 120 13.83 12.42 2.09
C THR A 120 13.45 11.56 3.29
N MET A 121 14.39 11.08 4.08
CA MET A 121 14.20 10.16 5.23
C MET A 121 13.58 8.80 4.87
N SER A 122 12.64 8.75 3.94
CA SER A 122 12.04 7.52 3.38
C SER A 122 11.66 7.76 1.93
N PRO A 123 11.68 6.72 1.06
CA PRO A 123 11.33 6.90 -0.35
C PRO A 123 9.87 7.31 -0.51
N ASN A 124 9.57 7.98 -1.61
CA ASN A 124 8.20 8.14 -2.10
C ASN A 124 7.67 6.81 -2.62
N ASP A 125 6.36 6.75 -2.89
CA ASP A 125 5.69 5.55 -3.39
C ASP A 125 4.93 5.86 -4.68
N ASP A 126 4.86 4.87 -5.55
CA ASP A 126 3.79 4.73 -6.54
C ASP A 126 2.64 3.97 -5.88
N ILE A 127 1.42 4.39 -6.17
CA ILE A 127 0.22 3.81 -5.55
C ILE A 127 -0.59 3.04 -6.57
N TYR A 128 -0.97 1.83 -6.21
CA TYR A 128 -1.81 0.97 -7.03
C TYR A 128 -3.04 0.49 -6.26
N TYR A 129 -4.15 0.40 -6.98
CA TYR A 129 -5.26 -0.45 -6.59
C TYR A 129 -5.05 -1.84 -7.17
N ILE A 130 -5.32 -2.87 -6.37
CA ILE A 130 -5.33 -4.27 -6.82
C ILE A 130 -6.66 -4.88 -6.41
N GLY A 131 -7.45 -5.25 -7.41
CA GLY A 131 -8.71 -5.98 -7.23
C GLY A 131 -8.48 -7.44 -6.82
N MET A 132 -9.43 -8.03 -6.11
CA MET A 132 -9.36 -9.46 -5.79
C MET A 132 -9.55 -10.36 -7.02
N ASP A 133 -9.90 -9.81 -8.16
CA ASP A 133 -9.92 -10.46 -9.49
C ASP A 133 -8.56 -10.43 -10.21
N GLY A 134 -7.56 -9.77 -9.62
CA GLY A 134 -6.22 -9.59 -10.18
C GLY A 134 -6.06 -8.34 -11.04
N GLU A 135 -7.07 -7.48 -11.17
CA GLU A 135 -6.89 -6.18 -11.82
C GLU A 135 -5.87 -5.33 -11.05
N LYS A 136 -4.93 -4.72 -11.76
CA LYS A 136 -3.95 -3.78 -11.19
C LYS A 136 -4.04 -2.43 -11.91
N LYS A 137 -4.37 -1.39 -11.16
CA LYS A 137 -4.52 -0.02 -11.66
C LYS A 137 -3.62 0.93 -10.90
N LYS A 138 -2.80 1.72 -11.60
CA LYS A 138 -2.03 2.79 -10.98
C LYS A 138 -2.95 3.96 -10.65
N LEU A 139 -2.94 4.40 -9.40
CA LEU A 139 -3.74 5.52 -8.90
C LEU A 139 -2.96 6.82 -8.87
N ALA A 140 -1.71 6.76 -8.43
CA ALA A 140 -0.87 7.94 -8.27
C ALA A 140 0.62 7.56 -8.33
N SER A 141 1.49 8.55 -8.42
CA SER A 141 2.94 8.38 -8.53
C SER A 141 3.68 9.42 -7.73
N HIS A 142 4.80 9.02 -7.14
CA HIS A 142 5.74 9.90 -6.47
C HIS A 142 5.14 10.76 -5.36
N GLY A 143 4.92 10.17 -4.19
CA GLY A 143 4.45 10.91 -3.02
C GLY A 143 4.33 10.08 -1.75
N LYS A 144 4.11 10.77 -0.63
CA LYS A 144 3.79 10.18 0.67
C LYS A 144 2.29 10.23 0.89
N TYR A 145 1.65 9.10 0.77
CA TYR A 145 0.19 9.02 0.76
C TYR A 145 -0.37 8.62 2.12
N GLY A 146 -1.28 9.43 2.64
CA GLY A 146 -2.11 9.05 3.79
C GLY A 146 -3.26 8.15 3.35
N LEU A 147 -3.57 7.12 4.12
CA LEU A 147 -4.64 6.17 3.83
C LEU A 147 -5.56 6.01 5.03
N SER A 148 -6.87 6.08 4.79
CA SER A 148 -7.90 5.82 5.79
C SER A 148 -9.05 5.01 5.18
N TRP A 149 -9.50 3.98 5.90
CA TRP A 149 -10.52 3.05 5.45
C TRP A 149 -11.90 3.39 6.01
N SER A 150 -12.94 3.20 5.19
CA SER A 150 -14.31 3.15 5.71
C SER A 150 -14.49 1.95 6.64
N PRO A 151 -15.40 2.00 7.62
CA PRO A 151 -15.62 0.90 8.57
C PRO A 151 -15.94 -0.44 7.91
N ASP A 152 -16.67 -0.44 6.80
CA ASP A 152 -17.01 -1.64 6.03
C ASP A 152 -15.90 -2.08 5.05
N GLY A 153 -14.84 -1.26 4.87
CA GLY A 153 -13.76 -1.52 3.93
C GLY A 153 -14.11 -1.37 2.46
N THR A 154 -15.29 -0.85 2.12
CA THR A 154 -15.72 -0.65 0.73
C THR A 154 -15.14 0.60 0.08
N LYS A 155 -14.61 1.52 0.90
CA LYS A 155 -14.01 2.77 0.46
C LYS A 155 -12.70 3.06 1.18
N ALA A 156 -11.84 3.81 0.50
CA ALA A 156 -10.63 4.35 1.09
C ALA A 156 -10.51 5.85 0.79
N LEU A 157 -10.03 6.62 1.75
CA LEU A 157 -9.50 7.96 1.51
C LEU A 157 -8.00 7.85 1.31
N LEU A 158 -7.54 8.37 0.19
CA LEU A 158 -6.12 8.50 -0.14
C LEU A 158 -5.77 10.00 -0.16
N TYR A 159 -4.87 10.44 0.71
CA TYR A 159 -4.31 11.78 0.58
C TYR A 159 -3.25 11.77 -0.51
N ASP A 160 -3.44 12.64 -1.49
CA ASP A 160 -2.51 12.82 -2.61
C ASP A 160 -1.68 14.10 -2.38
N PRO A 161 -0.39 13.99 -2.08
CA PRO A 161 0.44 15.15 -1.75
C PRO A 161 0.69 16.05 -2.97
N ALA A 162 0.69 15.54 -4.19
CA ALA A 162 0.84 16.32 -5.39
C ALA A 162 -0.39 17.22 -5.65
N LEU A 163 -1.58 16.70 -5.34
CA LEU A 163 -2.83 17.46 -5.40
C LEU A 163 -3.11 18.25 -4.12
N LYS A 164 -2.42 17.92 -3.03
CA LYS A 164 -2.68 18.43 -1.67
C LYS A 164 -4.14 18.25 -1.27
N ALA A 165 -4.69 17.10 -1.59
CA ALA A 165 -6.13 16.82 -1.49
C ALA A 165 -6.42 15.37 -1.11
N TRP A 166 -7.58 15.16 -0.50
CA TRP A 166 -8.13 13.84 -0.27
C TRP A 166 -8.88 13.34 -1.50
N ARG A 167 -8.58 12.10 -1.90
CA ARG A 167 -9.28 11.36 -2.96
C ARG A 167 -10.06 10.21 -2.35
N LEU A 168 -11.26 9.96 -2.86
CA LEU A 168 -12.05 8.79 -2.50
C LEU A 168 -11.82 7.68 -3.52
N ILE A 169 -11.46 6.51 -3.02
CA ILE A 169 -11.29 5.29 -3.82
C ILE A 169 -12.46 4.34 -3.51
N ASP A 170 -13.14 3.86 -4.53
CA ASP A 170 -14.11 2.77 -4.44
C ASP A 170 -13.36 1.44 -4.56
N MET A 171 -13.48 0.59 -3.54
CA MET A 171 -12.69 -0.64 -3.46
C MET A 171 -13.28 -1.79 -4.28
N ALA A 172 -14.48 -1.66 -4.83
CA ALA A 172 -15.03 -2.64 -5.74
C ALA A 172 -14.58 -2.45 -7.18
N THR A 173 -14.27 -1.21 -7.57
CA THR A 173 -13.99 -0.84 -8.98
C THR A 173 -12.61 -0.21 -9.17
N GLY A 174 -11.92 0.16 -8.08
CA GLY A 174 -10.69 0.95 -8.15
C GLY A 174 -10.90 2.35 -8.76
N SER A 175 -12.16 2.80 -8.91
CA SER A 175 -12.43 4.16 -9.35
C SER A 175 -12.11 5.16 -8.25
N ASP A 176 -11.66 6.33 -8.64
CA ASP A 176 -11.30 7.38 -7.71
C ASP A 176 -11.83 8.74 -8.12
N ARG A 177 -12.03 9.62 -7.12
CA ARG A 177 -12.42 11.01 -7.34
C ARG A 177 -11.87 11.93 -6.27
N ASP A 178 -11.59 13.17 -6.65
CA ASP A 178 -11.17 14.24 -5.75
C ASP A 178 -12.33 14.68 -4.85
N LEU A 179 -12.06 14.80 -3.55
CA LEU A 179 -13.03 15.24 -2.56
C LEU A 179 -12.85 16.69 -2.12
N THR A 180 -11.62 17.18 -2.02
CA THR A 180 -11.34 18.41 -1.25
C THR A 180 -10.80 19.57 -2.05
N THR A 181 -10.25 19.37 -3.26
CA THR A 181 -9.70 20.46 -4.07
C THR A 181 -10.75 21.52 -4.37
N GLY A 182 -10.45 22.75 -3.95
CA GLY A 182 -11.33 23.90 -4.15
C GLY A 182 -12.68 23.86 -3.43
N LYS A 183 -12.87 22.91 -2.50
CA LYS A 183 -14.12 22.75 -1.75
C LYS A 183 -13.96 23.08 -0.26
N MET A 184 -12.73 23.14 0.21
CA MET A 184 -12.40 23.43 1.60
C MET A 184 -12.03 24.89 1.76
N PRO A 185 -12.46 25.55 2.85
CA PRO A 185 -12.11 26.97 3.11
C PRO A 185 -10.65 27.13 3.50
N TYR A 186 -10.05 26.11 4.09
CA TYR A 186 -8.64 26.07 4.49
C TYR A 186 -7.96 24.80 4.01
N PRO A 187 -6.62 24.81 3.89
CA PRO A 187 -5.85 23.64 3.50
C PRO A 187 -6.05 22.46 4.47
N VAL A 188 -6.13 21.26 3.91
CA VAL A 188 -6.23 19.99 4.65
C VAL A 188 -4.86 19.37 4.95
N TYR A 189 -3.79 20.13 4.74
CA TYR A 189 -2.39 19.71 4.89
C TYR A 189 -1.58 20.75 5.65
N GLU A 190 -0.40 20.37 6.14
CA GLU A 190 0.52 21.25 6.88
C GLU A 190 1.11 22.33 5.96
N GLU A 191 0.56 23.54 5.99
CA GLU A 191 1.01 24.66 5.16
C GLU A 191 2.41 25.18 5.56
N ASP A 192 2.73 25.09 6.85
CA ASP A 192 4.00 25.59 7.42
C ASP A 192 5.11 24.53 7.34
N HIS A 193 4.94 23.56 6.45
CA HIS A 193 5.85 22.43 6.28
C HIS A 193 7.23 22.91 5.81
N ASP A 194 8.28 22.59 6.58
CA ASP A 194 9.67 23.02 6.35
C ASP A 194 10.65 21.82 6.33
N TYR A 195 10.26 20.76 5.62
CA TYR A 195 11.08 19.57 5.46
C TYR A 195 11.27 19.23 3.99
N SER A 196 12.21 18.32 3.69
CA SER A 196 12.54 17.89 2.32
C SER A 196 11.55 16.89 1.71
N PHE A 197 10.49 16.54 2.42
CA PHE A 197 9.42 15.64 1.96
C PHE A 197 8.08 16.38 1.86
N ASP A 198 7.10 15.77 1.22
CA ASP A 198 5.79 16.37 1.01
C ASP A 198 5.06 16.66 2.32
N ALA A 199 4.29 17.76 2.34
CA ALA A 199 3.47 18.13 3.48
C ALA A 199 2.43 17.04 3.79
N ALA A 200 2.38 16.64 5.05
CA ALA A 200 1.40 15.66 5.52
C ALA A 200 -0.01 16.24 5.62
N PRO A 201 -1.07 15.46 5.48
CA PRO A 201 -2.42 15.91 5.78
C PRO A 201 -2.60 16.05 7.30
N TYR A 202 -3.48 16.96 7.73
CA TYR A 202 -3.89 17.02 9.13
C TYR A 202 -4.64 15.76 9.59
N GLY A 203 -5.21 15.01 8.64
CA GLY A 203 -5.70 13.65 8.88
C GLY A 203 -7.23 13.52 8.82
N VAL A 204 -7.66 12.30 9.14
CA VAL A 204 -9.07 11.91 9.25
C VAL A 204 -9.41 11.75 10.73
N ALA A 205 -10.40 12.51 11.19
CA ALA A 205 -10.85 12.44 12.58
C ALA A 205 -11.73 11.22 12.83
N HIS A 206 -12.66 10.96 11.93
CA HIS A 206 -13.67 9.94 12.13
C HIS A 206 -14.34 9.53 10.81
N TRP A 207 -14.70 8.25 10.71
CA TRP A 207 -15.65 7.73 9.75
C TRP A 207 -16.97 7.40 10.46
N ASN A 208 -18.07 7.88 9.93
CA ASN A 208 -19.38 7.49 10.45
C ASN A 208 -19.68 6.03 10.07
N PRO A 209 -20.45 5.30 10.91
CA PRO A 209 -20.86 3.94 10.63
C PRO A 209 -21.72 3.76 9.36
N ASP A 210 -22.22 4.85 8.79
CA ASP A 210 -22.97 4.86 7.53
C ASP A 210 -22.07 4.60 6.29
N ASN A 211 -20.75 4.64 6.45
CA ASN A 211 -19.74 4.48 5.38
C ASN A 211 -19.80 5.55 4.27
N TYR A 212 -20.56 6.62 4.48
CA TYR A 212 -20.74 7.70 3.52
C TYR A 212 -20.47 9.09 4.07
N THR A 213 -20.18 9.18 5.36
CA THR A 213 -19.83 10.43 6.01
C THR A 213 -18.47 10.26 6.67
N VAL A 214 -17.55 11.16 6.36
CA VAL A 214 -16.22 11.20 6.96
C VAL A 214 -15.93 12.60 7.48
N VAL A 215 -15.27 12.68 8.64
CA VAL A 215 -14.82 13.92 9.24
C VAL A 215 -13.32 14.03 9.09
N ILE A 216 -12.86 15.09 8.46
CA ILE A 216 -11.43 15.38 8.26
C ILE A 216 -11.05 16.67 9.00
N TYR A 217 -9.76 16.81 9.26
CA TYR A 217 -9.18 18.05 9.77
C TYR A 217 -8.75 18.96 8.63
N ASP A 218 -8.98 20.27 8.79
CA ASP A 218 -8.15 21.28 8.18
C ASP A 218 -7.25 21.90 9.25
N ARG A 219 -6.61 23.04 8.96
CA ARG A 219 -5.73 23.72 9.91
C ARG A 219 -6.43 24.18 11.20
N TYR A 220 -7.72 24.45 11.17
CA TYR A 220 -8.44 25.12 12.25
C TYR A 220 -9.63 24.34 12.76
N ASP A 221 -10.30 23.59 11.88
CA ASP A 221 -11.62 23.03 12.13
C ASP A 221 -11.76 21.57 11.68
N LEU A 222 -12.92 21.01 11.95
CA LEU A 222 -13.39 19.70 11.54
C LEU A 222 -14.47 19.86 10.48
N TRP A 223 -14.32 19.11 9.39
CA TRP A 223 -15.24 19.17 8.27
C TRP A 223 -15.87 17.82 8.01
N SER A 224 -17.20 17.79 8.06
CA SER A 224 -17.98 16.61 7.67
C SER A 224 -18.19 16.61 6.17
N LEU A 225 -17.71 15.56 5.50
CA LEU A 225 -17.85 15.36 4.05
C LEU A 225 -18.87 14.27 3.78
N ASP A 226 -19.92 14.60 2.99
CA ASP A 226 -20.84 13.61 2.42
C ASP A 226 -20.24 13.03 1.15
N LEU A 227 -19.90 11.74 1.20
CA LEU A 227 -19.30 11.02 0.09
C LEU A 227 -20.30 10.68 -1.05
N LYS A 228 -21.59 10.96 -0.87
CA LYS A 228 -22.60 10.86 -1.94
C LYS A 228 -22.67 12.11 -2.81
N GLY A 229 -21.89 13.14 -2.49
CA GLY A 229 -21.80 14.36 -3.28
C GLY A 229 -22.42 15.60 -2.62
N GLY A 230 -22.69 15.53 -1.33
CA GLY A 230 -23.10 16.68 -0.51
C GLY A 230 -22.01 17.73 -0.35
N LYS A 231 -22.39 18.89 0.21
CA LYS A 231 -21.42 19.93 0.59
C LYS A 231 -20.69 19.52 1.87
N ALA A 232 -19.45 19.99 2.01
CA ALA A 232 -18.77 19.96 3.30
C ALA A 232 -19.51 20.85 4.32
N LEU A 233 -19.66 20.36 5.54
CA LEU A 233 -20.31 21.04 6.66
C LEU A 233 -19.36 21.15 7.83
#